data_f13d7f10e284c59c499490042184d4f0
#
_entry.id   f13d7f10e284c59c499490042184d4f0
#
_cell.length_a   1.000
_cell.length_b   1.000
_cell.length_c   1.000
_cell.angle_alpha   90.00
_cell.angle_beta   90.00
_cell.angle_gamma   90.00
#
_symmetry.space_group_name_H-M   'P 1'
#
loop_
_entity.id
_entity.type
_entity.pdbx_description
1 polymer ?
#
loop_
_entity_poly.entity_id
_entity_poly.type
_entity_poly.pdbx_seq_one_letter_code
_entity_poly.pdbx_strand_id
1 'polypeptide(L)'
;MENRFVAWWLAVVVAFIPSWSVASDPAAVLLTVSGNIQPAKNAAGNKVTFNFKELSALPVTSIRATTNYSGNAEYTGPLMKDVLAKAGMPATAKEVILAGLDGYQIRVPVSDFMKWEVVLAHTQNGKRLEIETKGPLLVMYPNDKYPQELRNHATNIKQVWALVSVKVQ
;
A
#
# COMPACT_ATOMS: atom_id res chain seq x y z
N MET A 1 -9.13 -70.82 -34.52
CA MET A 1 -8.12 -69.78 -34.32
C MET A 1 -8.91 -68.47 -34.07
N GLU A 2 -9.15 -68.18 -32.79
CA GLU A 2 -9.91 -66.99 -32.41
C GLU A 2 -8.93 -65.98 -31.80
N ASN A 3 -8.75 -64.85 -32.52
CA ASN A 3 -7.98 -63.69 -32.05
C ASN A 3 -8.86 -62.80 -31.19
N ARG A 4 -8.63 -62.83 -29.89
CA ARG A 4 -9.26 -61.90 -28.95
C ARG A 4 -8.38 -60.65 -28.79
N PHE A 5 -8.77 -59.54 -29.43
CA PHE A 5 -8.18 -58.21 -29.19
C PHE A 5 -8.74 -57.67 -27.85
N VAL A 6 -7.86 -57.57 -26.88
CA VAL A 6 -8.15 -56.89 -25.60
C VAL A 6 -7.77 -55.38 -25.79
N ALA A 7 -8.80 -54.53 -25.93
CA ALA A 7 -8.62 -53.08 -26.00
C ALA A 7 -8.42 -52.54 -24.58
N TRP A 8 -7.23 -52.00 -24.29
CA TRP A 8 -6.94 -51.31 -23.05
C TRP A 8 -7.41 -49.84 -23.18
N TRP A 9 -8.50 -49.49 -22.45
CA TRP A 9 -8.92 -48.12 -22.30
C TRP A 9 -8.08 -47.47 -21.21
N LEU A 10 -7.14 -46.56 -21.59
CA LEU A 10 -6.45 -45.68 -20.67
C LEU A 10 -7.42 -44.57 -20.27
N ALA A 11 -7.99 -44.66 -19.08
CA ALA A 11 -8.75 -43.56 -18.48
C ALA A 11 -7.77 -42.49 -17.98
N VAL A 12 -7.68 -41.37 -18.72
CA VAL A 12 -6.99 -40.18 -18.26
C VAL A 12 -7.83 -39.50 -17.18
N VAL A 13 -7.47 -39.70 -15.93
CA VAL A 13 -8.04 -38.94 -14.82
C VAL A 13 -7.40 -37.52 -14.81
N VAL A 14 -8.12 -36.56 -15.35
CA VAL A 14 -7.76 -35.14 -15.20
C VAL A 14 -8.10 -34.74 -13.78
N ALA A 15 -7.08 -34.70 -12.93
CA ALA A 15 -7.20 -34.16 -11.58
C ALA A 15 -7.45 -32.64 -11.65
N PHE A 16 -8.69 -32.25 -11.38
CA PHE A 16 -9.08 -30.85 -11.23
C PHE A 16 -8.50 -30.35 -9.89
N ILE A 17 -7.36 -29.66 -9.94
CA ILE A 17 -6.78 -29.02 -8.76
C ILE A 17 -7.52 -27.68 -8.59
N PRO A 18 -8.34 -27.50 -7.54
CA PRO A 18 -8.95 -26.20 -7.30
C PRO A 18 -7.85 -25.19 -6.96
N SER A 19 -7.69 -24.19 -7.80
CA SER A 19 -6.84 -23.04 -7.52
C SER A 19 -7.48 -22.25 -6.37
N TRP A 20 -6.95 -22.41 -5.18
CA TRP A 20 -7.38 -21.63 -4.03
C TRP A 20 -6.79 -20.24 -4.20
N SER A 21 -7.57 -19.30 -4.73
CA SER A 21 -7.28 -17.88 -4.62
C SER A 21 -7.33 -17.52 -3.14
N VAL A 22 -6.18 -17.23 -2.56
CA VAL A 22 -6.12 -16.61 -1.23
C VAL A 22 -6.65 -15.19 -1.41
N ALA A 23 -7.95 -15.01 -1.22
CA ALA A 23 -8.55 -13.69 -1.14
C ALA A 23 -7.96 -13.01 0.10
N SER A 24 -7.26 -11.90 -0.08
CA SER A 24 -6.76 -11.11 1.05
C SER A 24 -7.95 -10.67 1.89
N ASP A 25 -7.91 -10.98 3.19
CA ASP A 25 -8.97 -10.61 4.14
C ASP A 25 -9.18 -9.08 4.13
N PRO A 26 -10.36 -8.59 3.74
CA PRO A 26 -10.63 -7.15 3.71
C PRO A 26 -10.62 -6.49 5.10
N ALA A 27 -10.69 -7.29 6.17
CA ALA A 27 -10.60 -6.85 7.56
C ALA A 27 -9.16 -6.82 8.08
N ALA A 28 -8.17 -7.37 7.34
CA ALA A 28 -6.77 -7.36 7.74
C ALA A 28 -6.26 -5.93 7.92
N VAL A 29 -5.56 -5.68 9.02
CA VAL A 29 -4.91 -4.38 9.27
C VAL A 29 -3.78 -4.19 8.27
N LEU A 30 -3.86 -3.13 7.48
CA LEU A 30 -2.83 -2.77 6.50
C LEU A 30 -1.88 -1.70 7.03
N LEU A 31 -2.38 -0.76 7.84
CA LEU A 31 -1.59 0.35 8.37
C LEU A 31 -1.87 0.55 9.85
N THR A 32 -0.81 0.81 10.60
CA THR A 32 -0.88 1.28 11.97
C THR A 32 -0.31 2.68 12.08
N VAL A 33 -1.08 3.65 12.55
CA VAL A 33 -0.62 4.99 12.90
C VAL A 33 -0.54 5.10 14.43
N SER A 34 0.58 5.58 14.96
CA SER A 34 0.85 5.65 16.40
C SER A 34 1.67 6.89 16.78
N GLY A 35 1.99 7.04 18.05
CA GLY A 35 2.85 8.12 18.57
C GLY A 35 2.04 9.30 19.08
N ASN A 36 2.47 10.51 18.75
CA ASN A 36 1.80 11.75 19.19
C ASN A 36 0.54 11.99 18.34
N ILE A 37 -0.52 11.23 18.60
CA ILE A 37 -1.84 11.36 17.95
C ILE A 37 -2.92 11.52 19.04
N GLN A 38 -4.01 12.19 18.65
CA GLN A 38 -5.22 12.34 19.46
C GLN A 38 -6.37 11.59 18.76
N PRO A 39 -6.43 10.25 18.86
CA PRO A 39 -7.42 9.49 18.15
C PRO A 39 -8.83 9.78 18.70
N ALA A 40 -9.85 9.62 17.85
CA ALA A 40 -11.24 9.70 18.26
C ALA A 40 -11.52 8.69 19.40
N LYS A 41 -12.49 8.97 20.25
CA LYS A 41 -12.80 8.33 21.55
C LYS A 41 -12.82 6.78 21.60
N ASN A 42 -12.75 6.08 20.48
CA ASN A 42 -12.85 4.61 20.40
C ASN A 42 -11.55 3.91 20.01
N ALA A 43 -10.42 4.61 19.96
CA ALA A 43 -9.13 3.99 19.65
C ALA A 43 -8.45 3.46 20.92
N ALA A 44 -7.86 2.28 20.85
CA ALA A 44 -7.12 1.69 21.95
C ALA A 44 -5.75 2.38 22.12
N GLY A 45 -5.68 3.35 23.04
CA GLY A 45 -4.45 4.11 23.34
C GLY A 45 -4.05 5.07 22.19
N ASN A 46 -2.75 5.39 22.09
CA ASN A 46 -2.18 6.28 21.06
C ASN A 46 -1.90 5.52 19.76
N LYS A 47 -2.88 4.72 19.28
CA LYS A 47 -2.74 3.86 18.10
C LYS A 47 -4.06 3.78 17.34
N VAL A 48 -3.99 4.01 16.03
CA VAL A 48 -5.11 3.85 15.09
C VAL A 48 -4.69 2.88 14.00
N THR A 49 -5.54 1.91 13.68
CA THR A 49 -5.31 0.96 12.60
C THR A 49 -6.27 1.21 11.46
N PHE A 50 -5.83 0.91 10.25
CA PHE A 50 -6.62 1.00 9.04
C PHE A 50 -6.56 -0.32 8.28
N ASN A 51 -7.71 -0.83 7.88
CA ASN A 51 -7.86 -1.88 6.88
C ASN A 51 -8.11 -1.26 5.49
N PHE A 52 -8.22 -2.11 4.46
CA PHE A 52 -8.44 -1.63 3.09
C PHE A 52 -9.73 -0.83 2.93
N LYS A 53 -10.82 -1.27 3.57
CA LYS A 53 -12.12 -0.60 3.49
C LYS A 53 -12.07 0.81 4.09
N GLU A 54 -11.39 0.96 5.22
CA GLU A 54 -11.25 2.25 5.91
C GLU A 54 -10.38 3.23 5.13
N LEU A 55 -9.30 2.76 4.51
CA LEU A 55 -8.47 3.58 3.62
C LEU A 55 -9.22 3.99 2.35
N SER A 56 -9.96 3.07 1.75
CA SER A 56 -10.76 3.35 0.53
C SER A 56 -11.99 4.23 0.79
N ALA A 57 -12.41 4.38 2.04
CA ALA A 57 -13.50 5.29 2.43
C ALA A 57 -13.03 6.75 2.56
N LEU A 58 -11.73 7.02 2.58
CA LEU A 58 -11.17 8.37 2.51
C LEU A 58 -11.25 8.91 1.06
N PRO A 59 -11.16 10.23 0.86
CA PRO A 59 -11.04 10.78 -0.48
C PRO A 59 -9.86 10.20 -1.23
N VAL A 60 -10.11 9.59 -2.38
CA VAL A 60 -9.10 8.91 -3.20
C VAL A 60 -8.57 9.86 -4.26
N THR A 61 -7.26 9.85 -4.46
CA THR A 61 -6.55 10.66 -5.46
C THR A 61 -5.68 9.74 -6.32
N SER A 62 -5.62 10.01 -7.61
CA SER A 62 -4.69 9.37 -8.54
C SER A 62 -3.58 10.33 -8.95
N ILE A 63 -2.34 9.87 -8.90
CA ILE A 63 -1.17 10.59 -9.38
C ILE A 63 -0.40 9.74 -10.39
N ARG A 64 0.32 10.38 -11.31
CA ARG A 64 1.32 9.72 -12.13
C ARG A 64 2.70 9.95 -11.52
N ALA A 65 3.48 8.90 -11.46
CA ALA A 65 4.85 8.96 -10.97
C ALA A 65 5.74 7.97 -11.73
N THR A 66 6.97 8.38 -11.98
CA THR A 66 8.00 7.55 -12.61
C THR A 66 8.96 7.03 -11.54
N THR A 67 9.17 5.72 -11.51
CA THR A 67 10.14 5.07 -10.62
C THR A 67 11.10 4.19 -11.42
N ASN A 68 12.25 3.87 -10.85
CA ASN A 68 13.26 3.02 -11.51
C ASN A 68 12.80 1.57 -11.67
N TYR A 69 11.77 1.13 -10.92
CA TYR A 69 11.30 -0.25 -10.93
C TYR A 69 9.99 -0.48 -11.69
N SER A 70 9.13 0.55 -11.82
CA SER A 70 7.85 0.42 -12.52
C SER A 70 7.72 1.34 -13.73
N GLY A 71 8.75 2.16 -14.03
CA GLY A 71 8.64 3.20 -15.02
C GLY A 71 7.55 4.22 -14.66
N ASN A 72 6.87 4.78 -15.67
CA ASN A 72 5.72 5.66 -15.48
C ASN A 72 4.47 4.84 -15.19
N ALA A 73 3.83 5.10 -14.05
CA ALA A 73 2.61 4.41 -13.64
C ALA A 73 1.64 5.37 -12.94
N GLU A 74 0.37 4.99 -12.92
CA GLU A 74 -0.67 5.64 -12.14
C GLU A 74 -0.78 4.97 -10.77
N TYR A 75 -0.77 5.79 -9.72
CA TYR A 75 -0.89 5.34 -8.33
C TYR A 75 -2.13 5.98 -7.71
N THR A 76 -2.99 5.15 -7.12
CA THR A 76 -4.29 5.56 -6.59
C THR A 76 -4.43 5.17 -5.13
N GLY A 77 -4.90 6.12 -4.30
CA GLY A 77 -5.14 5.94 -2.88
C GLY A 77 -5.48 7.26 -2.19
N PRO A 78 -5.71 7.26 -0.88
CA PRO A 78 -5.92 8.49 -0.12
C PRO A 78 -4.63 9.31 -0.02
N LEU A 79 -4.75 10.61 0.17
CA LEU A 79 -3.59 11.45 0.48
C LEU A 79 -3.07 11.13 1.89
N MET A 80 -1.74 11.12 2.06
CA MET A 80 -1.12 10.89 3.38
C MET A 80 -1.61 11.88 4.43
N LYS A 81 -1.82 13.16 4.08
CA LYS A 81 -2.38 14.16 4.99
C LYS A 81 -3.76 13.78 5.52
N ASP A 82 -4.62 13.18 4.68
CA ASP A 82 -5.99 12.80 5.07
C ASP A 82 -5.98 11.57 5.98
N VAL A 83 -5.08 10.61 5.72
CA VAL A 83 -4.85 9.45 6.60
C VAL A 83 -4.36 9.91 7.98
N LEU A 84 -3.38 10.82 8.03
CA LEU A 84 -2.83 11.35 9.27
C LEU A 84 -3.86 12.19 10.03
N ALA A 85 -4.64 13.00 9.35
CA ALA A 85 -5.75 13.76 9.94
C ALA A 85 -6.81 12.81 10.55
N LYS A 86 -7.19 11.76 9.82
CA LYS A 86 -8.12 10.73 10.31
C LYS A 86 -7.59 9.98 11.53
N ALA A 87 -6.27 9.78 11.61
CA ALA A 87 -5.61 9.18 12.77
C ALA A 87 -5.51 10.13 13.97
N GLY A 88 -5.86 11.41 13.81
CA GLY A 88 -5.78 12.40 14.88
C GLY A 88 -4.40 13.01 15.07
N MET A 89 -3.60 13.14 13.99
CA MET A 89 -2.32 13.86 14.05
C MET A 89 -2.56 15.33 14.43
N PRO A 90 -1.89 15.85 15.47
CA PRO A 90 -2.03 17.26 15.85
C PRO A 90 -1.35 18.18 14.84
N ALA A 91 -1.84 19.41 14.71
CA ALA A 91 -1.25 20.42 13.81
C ALA A 91 0.19 20.80 14.20
N THR A 92 0.60 20.51 15.44
CA THR A 92 1.94 20.77 15.95
C THR A 92 2.97 19.70 15.57
N ALA A 93 2.53 18.55 15.03
CA ALA A 93 3.42 17.48 14.57
C ALA A 93 4.33 18.00 13.45
N LYS A 94 5.61 17.72 13.55
CA LYS A 94 6.63 18.18 12.59
C LYS A 94 7.15 17.07 11.69
N GLU A 95 7.24 15.86 12.23
CA GLU A 95 7.82 14.70 11.55
C GLU A 95 7.00 13.45 11.80
N VAL A 96 7.10 12.52 10.87
CA VAL A 96 6.65 11.14 11.05
C VAL A 96 7.80 10.19 10.72
N ILE A 97 7.77 9.00 11.33
CA ILE A 97 8.61 7.88 10.93
C ILE A 97 7.72 6.92 10.14
N LEU A 98 8.07 6.69 8.89
CA LEU A 98 7.45 5.68 8.03
C LEU A 98 8.24 4.39 8.17
N ALA A 99 7.56 3.24 8.28
CA ALA A 99 8.21 1.93 8.32
C ALA A 99 7.55 0.94 7.36
N GLY A 100 8.36 0.31 6.54
CA GLY A 100 8.00 -0.78 5.64
C GLY A 100 8.03 -2.13 6.33
N LEU A 101 7.42 -3.13 5.70
CA LEU A 101 7.38 -4.52 6.16
C LEU A 101 8.77 -5.16 6.22
N ASP A 102 9.71 -4.71 5.40
CA ASP A 102 11.11 -5.13 5.33
C ASP A 102 11.99 -4.55 6.45
N GLY A 103 11.41 -3.73 7.34
CA GLY A 103 12.11 -3.03 8.42
C GLY A 103 12.75 -1.71 8.01
N TYR A 104 12.64 -1.29 6.73
CA TYR A 104 13.09 0.03 6.32
C TYR A 104 12.35 1.12 7.07
N GLN A 105 13.07 2.09 7.59
CA GLN A 105 12.48 3.24 8.31
C GLN A 105 13.08 4.55 7.83
N ILE A 106 12.23 5.57 7.70
CA ILE A 106 12.66 6.91 7.33
C ILE A 106 11.84 7.97 8.04
N ARG A 107 12.50 9.07 8.43
CA ARG A 107 11.84 10.29 8.93
C ARG A 107 11.41 11.14 7.75
N VAL A 108 10.18 11.61 7.78
CA VAL A 108 9.61 12.49 6.76
C VAL A 108 8.98 13.70 7.45
N PRO A 109 9.31 14.92 7.03
CA PRO A 109 8.65 16.12 7.53
C PRO A 109 7.16 16.10 7.19
N VAL A 110 6.28 16.45 8.13
CA VAL A 110 4.84 16.60 7.89
C VAL A 110 4.56 17.63 6.79
N SER A 111 5.43 18.65 6.67
CA SER A 111 5.34 19.65 5.61
C SER A 111 5.36 19.07 4.19
N ASP A 112 5.99 17.92 3.98
CA ASP A 112 5.96 17.24 2.67
C ASP A 112 4.54 16.85 2.28
N PHE A 113 3.77 16.31 3.23
CA PHE A 113 2.39 15.89 3.01
C PHE A 113 1.41 17.06 2.88
N MET A 114 1.77 18.22 3.45
CA MET A 114 0.97 19.45 3.31
C MET A 114 1.27 20.17 2.00
N LYS A 115 2.52 20.12 1.54
CA LYS A 115 2.98 20.79 0.33
C LYS A 115 2.67 19.98 -0.94
N TRP A 116 2.84 18.66 -0.89
CA TRP A 116 2.72 17.80 -2.04
C TRP A 116 1.51 16.87 -1.91
N GLU A 117 0.95 16.47 -3.05
CA GLU A 117 -0.12 15.46 -3.12
C GLU A 117 0.48 14.05 -2.96
N VAL A 118 1.07 13.78 -1.78
CA VAL A 118 1.66 12.46 -1.49
C VAL A 118 0.54 11.46 -1.26
N VAL A 119 0.48 10.45 -2.11
CA VAL A 119 -0.56 9.40 -2.07
C VAL A 119 -0.07 8.20 -1.28
N LEU A 120 -0.89 7.68 -0.38
CA LEU A 120 -0.78 6.34 0.16
C LEU A 120 -1.47 5.38 -0.81
N ALA A 121 -0.73 4.96 -1.82
CA ALA A 121 -1.27 4.14 -2.89
C ALA A 121 -1.58 2.73 -2.40
N HIS A 122 -2.76 2.23 -2.72
CA HIS A 122 -3.17 0.84 -2.57
C HIS A 122 -3.43 0.17 -3.94
N THR A 123 -3.32 0.96 -5.03
CA THR A 123 -3.57 0.51 -6.41
C THR A 123 -2.53 1.12 -7.33
N GLN A 124 -2.03 0.33 -8.29
CA GLN A 124 -1.14 0.76 -9.37
C GLN A 124 -1.75 0.34 -10.71
N ASN A 125 -1.92 1.27 -11.64
CA ASN A 125 -2.52 1.04 -12.96
C ASN A 125 -3.87 0.28 -12.88
N GLY A 126 -4.72 0.67 -11.92
CA GLY A 126 -6.03 0.05 -11.68
C GLY A 126 -6.00 -1.32 -10.99
N LYS A 127 -4.82 -1.87 -10.68
CA LYS A 127 -4.68 -3.15 -9.97
C LYS A 127 -4.29 -2.91 -8.51
N ARG A 128 -4.88 -3.66 -7.60
CA ARG A 128 -4.51 -3.63 -6.18
C ARG A 128 -3.05 -4.02 -6.02
N LEU A 129 -2.34 -3.30 -5.14
CA LEU A 129 -0.97 -3.62 -4.77
C LEU A 129 -0.97 -4.82 -3.82
N GLU A 130 -0.13 -5.79 -4.13
CA GLU A 130 0.12 -6.99 -3.32
C GLU A 130 1.56 -6.96 -2.80
N ILE A 131 1.92 -7.82 -1.86
CA ILE A 131 3.26 -7.85 -1.26
C ILE A 131 4.33 -8.05 -2.35
N GLU A 132 4.06 -8.93 -3.30
CA GLU A 132 4.94 -9.23 -4.45
C GLU A 132 5.17 -8.02 -5.36
N THR A 133 4.21 -7.07 -5.37
CA THR A 133 4.25 -5.83 -6.16
C THR A 133 4.55 -4.60 -5.30
N LYS A 134 5.25 -4.79 -4.16
CA LYS A 134 5.66 -3.74 -3.21
C LYS A 134 4.52 -3.12 -2.40
N GLY A 135 3.35 -3.77 -2.41
CA GLY A 135 2.21 -3.45 -1.56
C GLY A 135 2.28 -4.11 -0.18
N PRO A 136 1.19 -4.06 0.57
CA PRO A 136 -0.15 -3.61 0.14
C PRO A 136 -0.30 -2.09 0.03
N LEU A 137 0.59 -1.31 0.63
CA LEU A 137 0.57 0.15 0.63
C LEU A 137 1.94 0.70 0.20
N LEU A 138 1.92 1.78 -0.58
CA LEU A 138 3.10 2.42 -1.13
C LEU A 138 3.00 3.94 -0.99
N VAL A 139 4.01 4.58 -0.42
CA VAL A 139 4.07 6.04 -0.34
C VAL A 139 4.61 6.60 -1.64
N MET A 140 3.80 7.37 -2.36
CA MET A 140 4.15 7.91 -3.67
C MET A 140 4.05 9.41 -3.74
N TYR A 141 5.13 10.03 -4.20
CA TYR A 141 5.22 11.47 -4.49
C TYR A 141 4.86 11.74 -5.96
N PRO A 142 4.17 12.86 -6.28
CA PRO A 142 3.78 13.22 -7.65
C PRO A 142 4.98 13.76 -8.45
N ASN A 143 6.03 12.95 -8.63
CA ASN A 143 7.30 13.38 -9.21
C ASN A 143 7.23 13.66 -10.72
N ASP A 144 6.17 13.24 -11.40
CA ASP A 144 5.94 13.61 -12.79
C ASP A 144 5.28 14.99 -12.92
N LYS A 145 4.49 15.40 -11.90
CA LYS A 145 3.87 16.73 -11.84
C LYS A 145 4.89 17.80 -11.46
N TYR A 146 5.86 17.45 -10.61
CA TYR A 146 6.90 18.35 -10.07
C TYR A 146 8.30 17.74 -10.27
N PRO A 147 8.76 17.56 -11.52
CA PRO A 147 10.00 16.82 -11.79
C PRO A 147 11.26 17.51 -11.27
N GLN A 148 11.27 18.82 -11.26
CA GLN A 148 12.41 19.63 -10.80
C GLN A 148 12.66 19.48 -9.29
N GLU A 149 11.56 19.41 -8.50
CA GLU A 149 11.60 19.37 -7.04
C GLU A 149 11.62 17.94 -6.50
N LEU A 150 10.96 16.98 -7.20
CA LEU A 150 10.69 15.65 -6.66
C LEU A 150 11.45 14.50 -7.34
N ARG A 151 12.07 14.71 -8.53
CA ARG A 151 12.93 13.69 -9.16
C ARG A 151 14.35 13.73 -8.63
N ASN A 152 14.53 13.41 -7.37
CA ASN A 152 15.84 13.39 -6.72
C ASN A 152 15.93 12.26 -5.70
N HIS A 153 17.16 11.98 -5.23
CA HIS A 153 17.42 10.90 -4.27
C HIS A 153 16.67 11.09 -2.94
N ALA A 154 16.59 12.34 -2.44
CA ALA A 154 15.92 12.63 -1.17
C ALA A 154 14.43 12.32 -1.19
N THR A 155 13.75 12.50 -2.33
CA THR A 155 12.36 12.09 -2.52
C THR A 155 12.24 10.57 -2.69
N ASN A 156 13.14 9.96 -3.47
CA ASN A 156 13.08 8.53 -3.75
C ASN A 156 13.18 7.68 -2.48
N ILE A 157 14.02 8.04 -1.52
CA ILE A 157 14.15 7.32 -0.25
C ILE A 157 12.92 7.46 0.65
N LYS A 158 12.06 8.45 0.43
CA LYS A 158 10.80 8.64 1.16
C LYS A 158 9.63 7.85 0.57
N GLN A 159 9.81 7.26 -0.61
CA GLN A 159 8.81 6.38 -1.25
C GLN A 159 8.91 4.99 -0.63
N VAL A 160 8.33 4.82 0.55
CA VAL A 160 8.39 3.57 1.31
C VAL A 160 7.44 2.53 0.72
N TRP A 161 7.99 1.36 0.42
CA TRP A 161 7.25 0.19 -0.08
C TRP A 161 6.71 -0.65 1.07
N ALA A 162 5.63 -1.38 0.80
CA ALA A 162 4.99 -2.24 1.78
C ALA A 162 4.84 -1.53 3.14
N LEU A 163 4.37 -0.26 3.12
CA LEU A 163 4.22 0.54 4.32
C LEU A 163 3.25 -0.17 5.29
N VAL A 164 3.68 -0.39 6.52
CA VAL A 164 2.88 -1.03 7.57
C VAL A 164 2.66 -0.14 8.78
N SER A 165 3.54 0.85 9.00
CA SER A 165 3.37 1.74 10.15
C SER A 165 3.83 3.17 9.89
N VAL A 166 3.17 4.10 10.58
CA VAL A 166 3.52 5.52 10.67
C VAL A 166 3.52 5.92 12.14
N LYS A 167 4.64 6.46 12.61
CA LYS A 167 4.76 6.99 13.97
C LYS A 167 4.88 8.51 13.93
N VAL A 168 3.90 9.21 14.46
CA VAL A 168 3.89 10.68 14.59
C VAL A 168 4.79 11.09 15.76
N GLN A 169 5.66 12.09 15.53
CA GLN A 169 6.61 12.62 16.53
C GLN A 169 6.14 13.96 17.08
#